data_3211da0097c3289f88cc4a137da9474c
#
_entry.id   3211da0097c3289f88cc4a137da9474c
#
_cell.length_a   1.000
_cell.length_b   1.000
_cell.length_c   1.000
_cell.angle_alpha   90.00
_cell.angle_beta   90.00
_cell.angle_gamma   90.00
#
_symmetry.space_group_name_H-M   'P 1'
#
loop_
_entity.id
_entity.type
_entity.pdbx_description
1 polymer ?
#
loop_
_entity_poly.entity_id
_entity_poly.type
_entity_poly.pdbx_seq_one_letter_code
_entity_poly.pdbx_strand_id
1 'polypeptide(L)' 'MKLKDLSFEKIENYDPYNSRAKRNGMVTEWVARNSCGNTVAFGNTKAECIEDARRYCKTMID' A
#
# COMPACT_ATOMS: atom_id res chain seq x y z
N MET A 1 11.25 9.71 8.95
CA MET A 1 10.34 9.91 7.80
C MET A 1 8.93 10.13 8.28
N LYS A 2 8.22 11.04 7.66
CA LYS A 2 6.85 11.36 8.03
C LYS A 2 5.88 10.81 6.98
N LEU A 3 4.66 10.48 7.44
CA LEU A 3 3.64 9.97 6.53
C LEU A 3 3.38 10.86 5.33
N LYS A 4 3.44 12.17 5.54
CA LYS A 4 3.20 13.14 4.46
C LYS A 4 4.27 13.09 3.36
N ASP A 5 5.42 12.48 3.64
CA ASP A 5 6.48 12.34 2.66
C ASP A 5 6.28 11.12 1.75
N LEU A 6 5.24 10.33 2.02
CA LEU A 6 4.91 9.16 1.25
C LEU A 6 3.78 9.44 0.28
N SER A 7 3.85 8.78 -0.86
CA SER A 7 2.78 8.83 -1.86
C SER A 7 1.98 7.53 -1.81
N PHE A 8 0.66 7.65 -1.72
CA PHE A 8 -0.22 6.48 -1.70
C PHE A 8 -0.80 6.27 -3.09
N GLU A 9 -0.67 5.07 -3.59
CA GLU A 9 -1.12 4.73 -4.94
C GLU A 9 -1.99 3.48 -4.90
N LYS A 10 -3.08 3.52 -5.67
CA LYS A 10 -3.98 2.38 -5.83
C LYS A 10 -3.53 1.56 -7.02
N ILE A 11 -3.37 0.26 -6.82
CA ILE A 11 -2.97 -0.67 -7.87
C ILE A 11 -4.05 -1.71 -8.04
N GLU A 12 -4.43 -2.00 -9.28
CA GLU A 12 -5.38 -3.05 -9.59
C GLU A 12 -4.71 -4.10 -10.46
N ASN A 13 -4.81 -5.35 -10.04
CA ASN A 13 -4.25 -6.49 -10.75
C ASN A 13 -5.34 -7.50 -11.06
N TYR A 14 -5.21 -8.18 -12.19
CA TYR A 14 -6.11 -9.26 -12.55
C TYR A 14 -5.61 -10.56 -11.96
N ASP A 15 -6.35 -11.10 -10.99
CA ASP A 15 -6.03 -12.37 -10.35
C ASP A 15 -7.33 -13.02 -9.89
N PRO A 16 -8.04 -13.68 -10.83
CA PRO A 16 -9.36 -14.24 -10.52
C PRO A 16 -9.34 -15.38 -9.51
N TYR A 17 -8.18 -15.97 -9.26
CA TYR A 17 -8.04 -17.06 -8.31
C TYR A 17 -7.75 -16.56 -6.89
N ASN A 18 -7.55 -15.26 -6.72
CA ASN A 18 -7.32 -14.68 -5.41
C ASN A 18 -8.64 -14.65 -4.64
N SER A 19 -8.60 -15.04 -3.36
CA SER A 19 -9.81 -15.06 -2.51
C SER A 19 -10.45 -13.69 -2.35
N ARG A 20 -9.70 -12.61 -2.59
CA ARG A 20 -10.20 -11.24 -2.50
C ARG A 20 -10.56 -10.64 -3.84
N ALA A 21 -10.49 -11.43 -4.92
CA ALA A 21 -10.83 -10.94 -6.24
C ALA A 21 -12.31 -10.57 -6.33
N LYS A 22 -12.59 -9.47 -7.02
CA LYS A 22 -13.95 -9.04 -7.28
C LYS A 22 -14.56 -9.91 -8.37
N ARG A 23 -15.84 -9.69 -8.69
CA ARG A 23 -16.51 -10.47 -9.73
C ARG A 23 -15.79 -10.44 -11.09
N ASN A 24 -15.15 -9.33 -11.39
CA ASN A 24 -14.38 -9.17 -12.63
C ASN A 24 -12.97 -9.76 -12.54
N GLY A 25 -12.63 -10.41 -11.43
CA GLY A 25 -11.32 -11.01 -11.23
C GLY A 25 -10.23 -10.01 -10.82
N MET A 26 -10.60 -8.77 -10.55
CA MET A 26 -9.63 -7.74 -10.18
C MET A 26 -9.39 -7.70 -8.68
N VAL A 27 -8.13 -7.52 -8.30
CA VAL A 27 -7.72 -7.35 -6.91
C VAL A 27 -7.14 -5.95 -6.77
N THR A 28 -7.63 -5.22 -5.78
CA THR A 28 -7.16 -3.87 -5.49
C THR A 28 -6.14 -3.92 -4.35
N GLU A 29 -5.02 -3.25 -4.56
CA GLU A 29 -3.99 -3.09 -3.54
C GLU A 29 -3.61 -1.63 -3.43
N TRP A 30 -3.13 -1.24 -2.27
CA TRP A 30 -2.60 0.10 -2.04
C TRP A 30 -1.15 0.00 -1.63
N VAL A 31 -0.34 0.90 -2.17
CA VAL A 31 1.07 0.95 -1.84
C VAL A 31 1.46 2.37 -1.43
N ALA A 32 2.44 2.47 -0.56
CA ALA A 32 3.04 3.74 -0.19
C ALA A 32 4.46 3.77 -0.70
N ARG A 33 4.83 4.84 -1.38
CA ARG A 33 6.17 5.01 -1.93
C ARG A 33 6.84 6.24 -1.34
N ASN A 34 8.14 6.13 -1.14
CA ASN A 34 8.94 7.25 -0.66
C ASN A 34 9.35 8.17 -1.82
N SER A 35 10.10 9.21 -1.52
CA SER A 35 10.57 10.17 -2.53
C SER A 35 11.50 9.54 -3.56
N CYS A 36 12.10 8.41 -3.24
CA CYS A 36 12.97 7.67 -4.17
C CYS A 36 12.19 6.74 -5.09
N GLY A 37 10.87 6.64 -4.89
CA GLY A 37 10.02 5.76 -5.68
C GLY A 37 9.98 4.32 -5.19
N ASN A 38 10.57 4.02 -4.04
CA ASN A 38 10.55 2.68 -3.48
C ASN A 38 9.28 2.44 -2.69
N THR A 39 8.68 1.26 -2.85
CA THR A 39 7.52 0.86 -2.07
C THR A 39 7.97 0.51 -0.65
N VAL A 40 7.43 1.22 0.33
CA VAL A 40 7.79 1.04 1.74
C VAL A 40 6.66 0.45 2.56
N ALA A 41 5.45 0.48 2.04
CA ALA A 41 4.28 -0.08 2.74
C ALA A 41 3.23 -0.47 1.71
N PHE A 42 2.36 -1.38 2.08
CA PHE A 42 1.25 -1.79 1.24
C PHE A 42 0.12 -2.35 2.09
N GLY A 43 -1.07 -2.37 1.51
CA GLY A 43 -2.26 -2.90 2.17
C GLY A 43 -3.34 -3.19 1.14
N ASN A 44 -4.40 -3.84 1.57
CA ASN A 44 -5.54 -4.17 0.71
C ASN A 44 -6.48 -3.00 0.55
N THR A 45 -6.48 -2.09 1.52
CA THR A 45 -7.25 -0.85 1.51
C THR A 45 -6.31 0.29 1.82
N LYS A 46 -6.75 1.51 1.53
CA LYS A 46 -5.97 2.70 1.86
C LYS A 46 -5.69 2.77 3.36
N ALA A 47 -6.69 2.44 4.18
CA ALA A 47 -6.53 2.46 5.64
C ALA A 47 -5.45 1.48 6.11
N GLU A 48 -5.44 0.26 5.57
CA GLU A 48 -4.42 -0.72 5.89
C GLU A 48 -3.04 -0.27 5.45
N CYS A 49 -2.96 0.32 4.26
CA CYS A 49 -1.70 0.85 3.76
C CYS A 49 -1.17 1.97 4.65
N ILE A 50 -2.06 2.86 5.10
CA ILE A 50 -1.69 3.93 6.02
C ILE A 50 -1.17 3.37 7.34
N GLU A 51 -1.82 2.35 7.89
CA GLU A 51 -1.36 1.72 9.12
C GLU A 51 0.02 1.09 8.95
N ASP A 52 0.24 0.40 7.84
CA ASP A 52 1.54 -0.19 7.55
C ASP A 52 2.61 0.89 7.39
N ALA A 53 2.26 1.98 6.72
CA ALA A 53 3.16 3.12 6.55
C ALA A 53 3.51 3.77 7.89
N ARG A 54 2.55 3.83 8.82
CA ARG A 54 2.80 4.34 10.17
C ARG A 54 3.82 3.47 10.90
N ARG A 55 3.71 2.16 10.77
CA ARG A 55 4.69 1.25 11.36
C ARG A 55 6.07 1.48 10.77
N TYR A 56 6.14 1.63 9.47
CA TYR A 56 7.39 1.91 8.78
C TYR A 56 8.01 3.20 9.29
N CYS A 57 7.23 4.28 9.37
CA CYS A 57 7.71 5.57 9.85
C CYS A 57 8.14 5.49 11.32
N LYS A 58 7.44 4.68 12.12
CA LYS A 58 7.73 4.53 13.53
C LYS A 58 9.01 3.73 13.77
N THR A 59 9.25 2.69 12.96
CA THR A 59 10.47 1.87 13.08
C THR A 59 11.69 2.58 12.52
N MET A 60 11.49 3.56 11.65
CA MET A 60 12.55 4.32 11.02
C MET A 60 12.83 5.63 11.75
N ILE A 61 12.66 5.65 13.05
CA ILE A 61 12.95 6.83 13.86
C ILE A 61 14.44 7.03 13.93
N ASP A 62 14.84 8.17 13.55
CA ASP A 62 16.22 8.58 13.65
C ASP A 62 16.47 9.29 14.95
#